data_eb14470dc96d6b436d6fa5dd86e3225f
#
_entry.id   eb14470dc96d6b436d6fa5dd86e3225f
#
_cell.length_a   1.000
_cell.length_b   1.000
_cell.length_c   1.000
_cell.angle_alpha   90.00
_cell.angle_beta   90.00
_cell.angle_gamma   90.00
#
_symmetry.space_group_name_H-M   'P 1'
#
loop_
_entity.id
_entity.type
_entity.pdbx_description
1 polymer ?
#
loop_
_entity_poly.entity_id
_entity_poly.type
_entity_poly.pdbx_seq_one_letter_code
_entity_poly.pdbx_strand_id
1 'polypeptide(L)'
;MHPSWKDCIHQQRIQLAYELNEPLSQLGEQCTPAWAGRDQLNRVLLDGLATVPYCNWLYVLSSNGMQISDNIGHAGIIPGHCAQDRSQRPYMKEQVPAWGFLLSDAYISRLTHRPALTALQVVRSEHGILG
;
A
#
# COMPACT_ATOMS: atom_id res chain seq x y z
N MET A 1 -27.60 -24.80 -3.73
CA MET A 1 -26.23 -24.98 -3.21
C MET A 1 -25.73 -23.69 -2.63
N HIS A 2 -25.34 -23.69 -1.38
CA HIS A 2 -24.78 -22.50 -0.76
C HIS A 2 -23.26 -22.47 -0.98
N PRO A 3 -22.67 -21.32 -1.37
CA PRO A 3 -21.22 -21.22 -1.47
C PRO A 3 -20.58 -21.44 -0.10
N SER A 4 -19.39 -22.04 -0.09
CA SER A 4 -18.65 -22.22 1.13
C SER A 4 -18.14 -20.85 1.64
N TRP A 5 -17.79 -20.78 2.95
CA TRP A 5 -17.19 -19.56 3.49
C TRP A 5 -15.88 -19.18 2.79
N LYS A 6 -15.12 -20.16 2.28
CA LYS A 6 -13.91 -19.92 1.52
C LYS A 6 -14.20 -19.21 0.18
N ASP A 7 -15.28 -19.62 -0.49
CA ASP A 7 -15.69 -18.98 -1.74
C ASP A 7 -16.16 -17.56 -1.49
N CYS A 8 -16.87 -17.31 -0.39
CA CYS A 8 -17.29 -15.96 -0.02
C CYS A 8 -16.10 -15.05 0.26
N ILE A 9 -15.10 -15.53 1.00
CA ILE A 9 -13.87 -14.78 1.27
C ILE A 9 -13.14 -14.48 -0.03
N HIS A 10 -13.00 -15.46 -0.91
CA HIS A 10 -12.33 -15.29 -2.20
C HIS A 10 -13.01 -14.21 -3.04
N GLN A 11 -14.34 -14.22 -3.12
CA GLN A 11 -15.08 -13.19 -3.86
C GLN A 11 -14.95 -11.82 -3.24
N GLN A 12 -14.94 -11.72 -1.90
CA GLN A 12 -14.72 -10.45 -1.21
C GLN A 12 -13.32 -9.89 -1.51
N ARG A 13 -12.30 -10.75 -1.59
CA ARG A 13 -10.94 -10.32 -1.95
C ARG A 13 -10.89 -9.81 -3.39
N ILE A 14 -11.54 -10.47 -4.33
CA ILE A 14 -11.61 -10.04 -5.73
C ILE A 14 -12.27 -8.67 -5.82
N GLN A 15 -13.39 -8.48 -5.13
CA GLN A 15 -14.11 -7.20 -5.13
C GLN A 15 -13.26 -6.09 -4.52
N LEU A 16 -12.59 -6.37 -3.40
CA LEU A 16 -11.72 -5.41 -2.75
C LEU A 16 -10.54 -5.01 -3.65
N ALA A 17 -9.89 -5.99 -4.28
CA ALA A 17 -8.80 -5.73 -5.22
C ALA A 17 -9.27 -4.85 -6.38
N TYR A 18 -10.46 -5.11 -6.91
CA TYR A 18 -11.06 -4.32 -7.98
C TYR A 18 -11.26 -2.86 -7.55
N GLU A 19 -11.78 -2.65 -6.33
CA GLU A 19 -12.05 -1.31 -5.82
C GLU A 19 -10.77 -0.51 -5.50
N LEU A 20 -9.69 -1.20 -5.12
CA LEU A 20 -8.44 -0.56 -4.70
C LEU A 20 -7.47 -0.31 -5.86
N ASN A 21 -7.53 -1.09 -6.91
CA ASN A 21 -6.51 -1.08 -7.97
C ASN A 21 -6.38 0.29 -8.63
N GLU A 22 -7.47 0.87 -9.10
CA GLU A 22 -7.41 2.15 -9.82
C GLU A 22 -6.99 3.32 -8.92
N PRO A 23 -7.59 3.52 -7.73
CA PRO A 23 -7.15 4.60 -6.85
C PRO A 23 -5.67 4.50 -6.46
N LEU A 24 -5.19 3.30 -6.16
CA LEU A 24 -3.78 3.10 -5.81
C LEU A 24 -2.86 3.31 -7.01
N SER A 25 -3.27 2.89 -8.20
CA SER A 25 -2.50 3.12 -9.42
C SER A 25 -2.33 4.62 -9.69
N GLN A 26 -3.41 5.39 -9.56
CA GLN A 26 -3.37 6.85 -9.72
C GLN A 26 -2.49 7.50 -8.66
N LEU A 27 -2.59 7.05 -7.41
CA LEU A 27 -1.75 7.56 -6.33
C LEU A 27 -0.28 7.25 -6.58
N GLY A 28 0.03 6.05 -7.07
CA GLY A 28 1.39 5.67 -7.45
C GLY A 28 1.96 6.57 -8.53
N GLU A 29 1.17 6.92 -9.54
CA GLU A 29 1.58 7.86 -10.59
C GLU A 29 1.90 9.24 -10.02
N GLN A 30 1.14 9.69 -9.03
CA GLN A 30 1.38 10.98 -8.37
C GLN A 30 2.64 10.96 -7.51
N CYS A 31 3.05 9.81 -6.99
CA CYS A 31 4.28 9.67 -6.21
C CYS A 31 5.54 9.83 -7.07
N THR A 32 5.50 9.51 -8.35
CA THR A 32 6.67 9.54 -9.22
C THR A 32 7.37 10.90 -9.22
N PRO A 33 6.69 12.05 -9.48
CA PRO A 33 7.37 13.35 -9.47
C PRO A 33 7.78 13.80 -8.06
N ALA A 34 7.23 13.21 -7.01
CA ALA A 34 7.53 13.55 -5.63
C ALA A 34 8.58 12.64 -5.00
N TRP A 35 9.13 11.68 -5.75
CA TRP A 35 9.94 10.58 -5.21
C TRP A 35 11.19 11.04 -4.46
N ALA A 36 11.78 12.16 -4.85
CA ALA A 36 13.05 12.63 -4.29
C ALA A 36 12.91 13.26 -2.89
N GLY A 37 11.69 13.56 -2.43
CA GLY A 37 11.49 14.28 -1.17
C GLY A 37 10.44 13.67 -0.27
N ARG A 38 10.80 13.46 1.02
CA ARG A 38 9.88 12.93 2.01
C ARG A 38 8.65 13.81 2.18
N ASP A 39 8.84 15.13 2.27
CA ASP A 39 7.74 16.06 2.50
C ASP A 39 6.75 16.09 1.32
N GLN A 40 7.26 16.02 0.10
CA GLN A 40 6.43 15.95 -1.09
C GLN A 40 5.64 14.62 -1.15
N LEU A 41 6.31 13.50 -0.83
CA LEU A 41 5.63 12.20 -0.75
C LEU A 41 4.54 12.21 0.32
N ASN A 42 4.85 12.73 1.51
CA ASN A 42 3.86 12.84 2.59
C ASN A 42 2.63 13.63 2.14
N ARG A 43 2.82 14.72 1.41
CA ARG A 43 1.72 15.54 0.91
C ARG A 43 0.88 14.80 -0.12
N VAL A 44 1.52 14.11 -1.05
CA VAL A 44 0.82 13.29 -2.05
C VAL A 44 -0.05 12.23 -1.36
N LEU A 45 0.52 11.55 -0.37
CA LEU A 45 -0.22 10.53 0.37
C LEU A 45 -1.36 11.12 1.20
N LEU A 46 -1.13 12.26 1.83
CA LEU A 46 -2.15 12.92 2.64
C LEU A 46 -3.34 13.34 1.77
N ASP A 47 -3.07 13.94 0.62
CA ASP A 47 -4.12 14.34 -0.32
C ASP A 47 -4.83 13.11 -0.93
N GLY A 48 -4.10 12.00 -1.09
CA GLY A 48 -4.63 10.80 -1.73
C GLY A 48 -5.36 9.83 -0.81
N LEU A 49 -5.20 9.95 0.51
CA LEU A 49 -5.77 8.99 1.45
C LEU A 49 -7.28 8.85 1.30
N ALA A 50 -7.98 9.97 1.10
CA ALA A 50 -9.44 9.97 0.95
C ALA A 50 -9.90 9.31 -0.35
N THR A 51 -9.03 9.15 -1.33
CA THR A 51 -9.37 8.54 -2.62
C THR A 51 -9.25 7.02 -2.61
N VAL A 52 -8.58 6.45 -1.60
CA VAL A 52 -8.40 5.01 -1.46
C VAL A 52 -9.42 4.47 -0.48
N PRO A 53 -10.41 3.69 -0.92
CA PRO A 53 -11.45 3.20 -0.03
C PRO A 53 -10.88 2.24 1.02
N TYR A 54 -11.45 2.27 2.22
CA TYR A 54 -11.11 1.39 3.36
C TYR A 54 -9.68 1.53 3.86
N CYS A 55 -8.94 2.53 3.42
CA CYS A 55 -7.53 2.69 3.75
C CYS A 55 -7.38 3.39 5.10
N ASN A 56 -6.62 2.77 6.01
CA ASN A 56 -6.29 3.36 7.32
C ASN A 56 -4.91 4.02 7.30
N TRP A 57 -3.97 3.44 6.56
CA TRP A 57 -2.58 3.88 6.55
C TRP A 57 -2.00 3.82 5.14
N LEU A 58 -1.26 4.85 4.77
CA LEU A 58 -0.43 4.88 3.57
C LEU A 58 1.02 5.16 3.95
N TYR A 59 1.93 4.52 3.26
CA TYR A 59 3.36 4.87 3.30
C TYR A 59 4.04 4.37 2.03
N VAL A 60 5.22 4.92 1.76
CA VAL A 60 6.00 4.62 0.55
C VAL A 60 7.28 3.91 0.95
N LEU A 61 7.60 2.86 0.22
CA LEU A 61 8.83 2.09 0.40
C LEU A 61 9.71 2.22 -0.84
N SER A 62 11.02 2.25 -0.63
CA SER A 62 11.97 2.05 -1.71
C SER A 62 11.91 0.59 -2.19
N SER A 63 12.55 0.30 -3.32
CA SER A 63 12.52 -1.04 -3.91
C SER A 63 13.11 -2.13 -3.00
N ASN A 64 13.95 -1.76 -2.04
CA ASN A 64 14.53 -2.69 -1.06
C ASN A 64 13.75 -2.76 0.26
N GLY A 65 12.58 -2.14 0.34
CA GLY A 65 11.72 -2.24 1.52
C GLY A 65 11.96 -1.23 2.63
N MET A 66 12.79 -0.22 2.38
CA MET A 66 13.01 0.87 3.34
C MET A 66 11.91 1.91 3.21
N GLN A 67 11.31 2.31 4.34
CA GLN A 67 10.27 3.34 4.32
C GLN A 67 10.89 4.70 4.07
N ILE A 68 10.41 5.41 3.06
CA ILE A 68 10.93 6.73 2.66
C ILE A 68 9.92 7.86 2.88
N SER A 69 8.74 7.56 3.36
CA SER A 69 7.73 8.53 3.81
C SER A 69 7.43 8.33 5.29
N ASP A 70 6.73 9.30 5.89
CA ASP A 70 6.09 9.05 7.17
C ASP A 70 4.85 8.17 6.99
N ASN A 71 4.28 7.66 8.09
CA ASN A 71 2.97 7.03 8.06
C ASN A 71 1.90 8.11 7.91
N ILE A 72 0.98 7.90 6.97
CA ILE A 72 -0.13 8.81 6.72
C ILE A 72 -1.42 8.11 7.10
N GLY A 73 -2.18 8.72 7.99
CA GLY A 73 -3.46 8.17 8.46
C GLY A 73 -4.52 9.25 8.55
N HIS A 74 -5.68 8.90 9.08
CA HIS A 74 -6.81 9.83 9.20
C HIS A 74 -6.50 10.99 10.15
N ALA A 75 -5.57 10.81 11.08
CA ALA A 75 -5.10 11.87 11.97
C ALA A 75 -4.03 12.77 11.32
N GLY A 76 -3.63 12.50 10.09
CA GLY A 76 -2.62 13.25 9.35
C GLY A 76 -1.28 12.53 9.25
N ILE A 77 -0.22 13.31 9.21
CA ILE A 77 1.16 12.79 9.10
C ILE A 77 1.62 12.35 10.49
N ILE A 78 2.05 11.08 10.61
CA ILE A 78 2.52 10.51 11.87
C ILE A 78 4.03 10.25 11.72
N PRO A 79 4.89 11.06 12.38
CA PRO A 79 6.33 10.90 12.27
C PRO A 79 6.85 9.68 13.05
N GLY A 80 8.11 9.34 12.83
CA GLY A 80 8.81 8.30 13.60
C GLY A 80 8.97 6.96 12.90
N HIS A 81 8.37 6.77 11.73
CA HIS A 81 8.45 5.50 10.99
C HIS A 81 9.29 5.60 9.71
N CYS A 82 9.68 6.81 9.29
CA CYS A 82 10.56 6.99 8.13
C CYS A 82 11.92 6.35 8.41
N ALA A 83 12.52 5.75 7.37
CA ALA A 83 13.76 4.97 7.42
C ALA A 83 13.63 3.61 8.13
N GLN A 84 12.42 3.17 8.48
CA GLN A 84 12.19 1.85 9.02
C GLN A 84 12.35 0.78 7.92
N ASP A 85 13.05 -0.31 8.26
CA ASP A 85 13.19 -1.46 7.36
C ASP A 85 11.93 -2.33 7.46
N ARG A 86 11.19 -2.43 6.37
CA ARG A 86 9.99 -3.26 6.28
C ARG A 86 10.16 -4.43 5.33
N SER A 87 11.39 -4.72 4.89
CA SER A 87 11.66 -5.78 3.91
C SER A 87 11.26 -7.17 4.40
N GLN A 88 11.17 -7.38 5.71
CA GLN A 88 10.80 -8.66 6.32
C GLN A 88 9.30 -8.80 6.59
N ARG A 89 8.49 -7.81 6.27
CA ARG A 89 7.04 -7.89 6.45
C ARG A 89 6.44 -8.95 5.52
N PRO A 90 5.37 -9.65 5.93
CA PRO A 90 4.77 -10.70 5.12
C PRO A 90 4.41 -10.27 3.70
N TYR A 91 3.89 -9.04 3.53
CA TYR A 91 3.50 -8.53 2.22
C TYR A 91 4.70 -8.29 1.28
N MET A 92 5.91 -8.11 1.83
CA MET A 92 7.12 -7.92 1.02
C MET A 92 7.67 -9.23 0.47
N LYS A 93 7.20 -10.37 0.98
CA LYS A 93 7.64 -11.70 0.54
C LYS A 93 6.80 -12.26 -0.60
N GLU A 94 5.68 -11.61 -0.91
CA GLU A 94 4.83 -11.98 -2.03
C GLU A 94 5.34 -11.33 -3.31
N GLN A 95 5.20 -12.02 -4.42
CA GLN A 95 5.63 -11.49 -5.72
C GLN A 95 4.54 -10.58 -6.30
N VAL A 96 4.90 -9.32 -6.56
CA VAL A 96 3.98 -8.37 -7.18
C VAL A 96 3.83 -8.70 -8.67
N PRO A 97 2.59 -8.84 -9.17
CA PRO A 97 2.36 -9.08 -10.60
C PRO A 97 2.88 -7.95 -11.50
N ALA A 98 3.03 -8.26 -12.79
CA ALA A 98 3.58 -7.32 -13.77
C ALA A 98 2.79 -6.00 -13.88
N TRP A 99 1.47 -6.03 -13.62
CA TRP A 99 0.66 -4.79 -13.63
C TRP A 99 0.87 -3.92 -12.39
N GLY A 100 1.61 -4.40 -11.39
CA GLY A 100 2.09 -3.57 -10.29
C GLY A 100 1.19 -3.49 -9.07
N PHE A 101 0.10 -4.25 -9.00
CA PHE A 101 -0.81 -4.26 -7.85
C PHE A 101 -0.83 -5.64 -7.21
N LEU A 102 -0.81 -5.67 -5.88
CA LEU A 102 -0.94 -6.90 -5.10
C LEU A 102 -1.77 -6.62 -3.84
N LEU A 103 -2.76 -7.49 -3.59
CA LEU A 103 -3.45 -7.54 -2.30
C LEU A 103 -2.89 -8.72 -1.52
N SER A 104 -2.22 -8.43 -0.39
CA SER A 104 -1.59 -9.47 0.43
C SER A 104 -2.62 -10.34 1.15
N ASP A 105 -2.19 -11.49 1.66
CA ASP A 105 -2.98 -12.28 2.58
C ASP A 105 -3.11 -11.57 3.92
N ALA A 106 -4.17 -11.94 4.69
CA ALA A 106 -4.38 -11.36 6.00
C ALA A 106 -3.25 -11.74 6.96
N TYR A 107 -2.84 -10.79 7.79
CA TYR A 107 -1.83 -11.00 8.82
C TYR A 107 -2.20 -10.17 10.05
N ILE A 108 -1.53 -10.44 11.17
CA ILE A 108 -1.73 -9.63 12.39
C ILE A 108 -0.82 -8.41 12.33
N SER A 109 -1.42 -7.23 12.32
CA SER A 109 -0.69 -5.97 12.29
C SER A 109 0.10 -5.78 13.58
N ARG A 110 1.39 -5.42 13.45
CA ARG A 110 2.23 -5.08 14.60
C ARG A 110 1.79 -3.77 15.27
N LEU A 111 1.16 -2.91 14.51
CA LEU A 111 0.72 -1.59 14.99
C LEU A 111 -0.56 -1.69 15.81
N THR A 112 -1.55 -2.42 15.30
CA THR A 112 -2.90 -2.48 15.88
C THR A 112 -3.19 -3.77 16.62
N HIS A 113 -2.36 -4.81 16.45
CA HIS A 113 -2.58 -6.17 16.96
C HIS A 113 -3.88 -6.80 16.45
N ARG A 114 -4.38 -6.35 15.30
CA ARG A 114 -5.61 -6.84 14.65
C ARG A 114 -5.29 -7.40 13.28
N PRO A 115 -6.15 -8.28 12.74
CA PRO A 115 -6.00 -8.73 11.36
C PRO A 115 -6.02 -7.54 10.41
N ALA A 116 -5.12 -7.57 9.43
CA ALA A 116 -4.99 -6.52 8.43
C ALA A 116 -4.68 -7.11 7.06
N LEU A 117 -5.07 -6.39 6.02
CA LEU A 117 -4.66 -6.64 4.66
C LEU A 117 -3.78 -5.48 4.20
N THR A 118 -2.80 -5.77 3.38
CA THR A 118 -1.97 -4.75 2.75
C THR A 118 -2.17 -4.81 1.24
N ALA A 119 -2.48 -3.67 0.65
CA ALA A 119 -2.47 -3.51 -0.79
C ALA A 119 -1.19 -2.80 -1.18
N LEU A 120 -0.51 -3.32 -2.18
CA LEU A 120 0.76 -2.79 -2.69
C LEU A 120 0.57 -2.30 -4.12
N GLN A 121 1.15 -1.14 -4.42
CA GLN A 121 1.18 -0.60 -5.76
C GLN A 121 2.61 -0.21 -6.09
N VAL A 122 3.13 -0.77 -7.17
CA VAL A 122 4.47 -0.43 -7.68
C VAL A 122 4.44 1.00 -8.24
N VAL A 123 5.45 1.79 -7.91
CA VAL A 123 5.67 3.14 -8.45
C VAL A 123 6.79 3.07 -9.47
N ARG A 124 6.55 3.64 -10.65
CA ARG A 124 7.45 3.55 -11.79
C ARG A 124 7.83 4.94 -12.31
N SER A 125 9.03 5.01 -12.89
CA SER A 125 9.48 6.14 -13.69
C SER A 125 9.82 5.66 -15.11
N GLU A 126 10.28 6.57 -15.95
CA GLU A 126 10.79 6.25 -17.29
C GLU A 126 11.97 5.28 -17.26
N HIS A 127 12.69 5.23 -16.14
CA HIS A 127 13.90 4.43 -15.97
C HIS A 127 13.66 3.11 -15.24
N GLY A 128 12.42 2.81 -14.83
CA GLY A 128 12.09 1.56 -14.17
C GLY A 128 11.34 1.74 -12.86
N ILE A 129 11.41 0.70 -12.01
CA ILE A 129 10.68 0.66 -10.74
C ILE A 129 11.42 1.49 -9.69
N LEU A 130 10.69 2.40 -9.03
CA LEU A 130 11.22 3.21 -7.94
C LEU A 130 10.96 2.56 -6.57
N GLY A 131 9.82 1.93 -6.42
CA GLY A 131 9.42 1.33 -5.16
C GLY A 131 8.03 0.75 -5.21
#